data_d648670a0afe5c753577ef8c13695a13
#
_entry.id   d648670a0afe5c753577ef8c13695a13
#
_cell.length_a   1.000
_cell.length_b   1.000
_cell.length_c   1.000
_cell.angle_alpha   90.00
_cell.angle_beta   90.00
_cell.angle_gamma   90.00
#
_symmetry.space_group_name_H-M   'P 1'
#
loop_
_entity.id
_entity.type
_entity.pdbx_description
1 polymer ?
#
loop_
_entity_poly.entity_id
_entity_poly.type
_entity_poly.pdbx_seq_one_letter_code
_entity_poly.pdbx_strand_id
1 'polypeptide(L)'
;MHVGNKIKKMESKFQYTNERNVQIVIALLKAHGIHRVIASPGTTNMTFVVSIENDPWFQIWSSVDERSAAYLACGMAAETGEPVVISCTGATASRNYMPGLTEAYYRKLPVLAITSTRGNHKLGHLIDQQIDRRSIPNDIAMESVTIPMVKDSEDERYCEIEANKAMLALTLNGGGPAHINMYTKYSKDFSVSEIPPVHAIYRHTAFDKEWPKIPKNGKVVVRIGSHANFTEELTDAIDAFCATYDAVVCCDHTSGYRGKYEVQGQLVFCQKQWNSPLSTANLCIHIGDVSGDQFTINTNHSWRVSPDGALRDTFGNLRRVFMMPEVTFFRHYSQENASHREYFESLNEEIKKLEAKIPDLPFSNIWMAQQMVGKLPNHSELHFGIYHSLRSWNFFKLPVGIQAKCNVGGFGIDGGVSTLIGASLVNPDKTYIGIFGDLAFFYDMNVVGNRHVGNNVRIMLINNGKGNEFRNYNHPCYFLGEEADRYVAAAGHYGNKSHKLVKDYATDLGYEYLSASNKEEFLVAVNKFLSS
;
A
#
# COMPACT_ATOMS: atom_id res chain seq x y z
N MET A 1 2.33 59.16 -13.86
CA MET A 1 1.20 58.86 -14.75
C MET A 1 0.81 57.41 -14.56
N HIS A 2 -0.24 57.15 -13.78
CA HIS A 2 -0.81 55.83 -13.63
C HIS A 2 -1.75 55.58 -14.80
N VAL A 3 -1.33 54.75 -15.73
CA VAL A 3 -2.23 54.20 -16.75
C VAL A 3 -2.83 52.92 -16.19
N GLY A 4 -3.91 53.07 -15.44
CA GLY A 4 -4.72 51.94 -15.02
C GLY A 4 -5.58 51.45 -16.19
N ASN A 5 -5.04 50.55 -17.04
CA ASN A 5 -5.85 49.82 -17.99
C ASN A 5 -6.74 48.82 -17.21
N LYS A 6 -7.98 49.26 -16.91
CA LYS A 6 -9.08 48.34 -16.62
C LYS A 6 -9.36 47.54 -17.92
N ILE A 7 -8.72 46.40 -18.07
CA ILE A 7 -9.16 45.42 -19.05
C ILE A 7 -10.57 45.01 -18.63
N LYS A 8 -11.59 45.46 -19.40
CA LYS A 8 -12.96 44.95 -19.25
C LYS A 8 -12.90 43.44 -19.33
N LYS A 9 -13.24 42.75 -18.24
CA LYS A 9 -13.47 41.30 -18.24
C LYS A 9 -14.61 41.04 -19.24
N MET A 10 -14.27 40.66 -20.46
CA MET A 10 -15.23 40.04 -21.38
C MET A 10 -15.72 38.76 -20.70
N GLU A 11 -17.03 38.56 -20.63
CA GLU A 11 -17.56 37.26 -20.22
C GLU A 11 -16.97 36.22 -21.19
N SER A 12 -16.08 35.39 -20.68
CA SER A 12 -15.40 34.42 -21.49
C SER A 12 -16.39 33.31 -21.91
N LYS A 13 -16.38 33.00 -23.20
CA LYS A 13 -17.16 31.88 -23.77
C LYS A 13 -16.62 30.53 -23.37
N PHE A 14 -15.42 30.45 -22.81
CA PHE A 14 -14.72 29.24 -22.46
C PHE A 14 -14.78 29.00 -20.94
N GLN A 15 -14.96 27.75 -20.55
CA GLN A 15 -14.93 27.25 -19.17
C GLN A 15 -13.77 26.27 -19.01
N TYR A 16 -13.97 25.15 -18.31
CA TYR A 16 -12.91 24.14 -18.18
C TYR A 16 -12.86 23.23 -19.42
N THR A 17 -11.66 22.77 -19.75
CA THR A 17 -11.44 21.75 -20.80
C THR A 17 -12.14 20.45 -20.45
N ASN A 18 -12.51 19.67 -21.47
CA ASN A 18 -13.01 18.29 -21.30
C ASN A 18 -11.89 17.24 -21.08
N GLU A 19 -10.62 17.64 -21.04
CA GLU A 19 -9.52 16.74 -20.70
C GLU A 19 -9.54 16.43 -19.20
N ARG A 20 -10.00 15.22 -18.82
CA ARG A 20 -10.21 14.84 -17.40
C ARG A 20 -8.95 14.92 -16.55
N ASN A 21 -7.79 14.54 -17.07
CA ASN A 21 -6.51 14.65 -16.37
C ASN A 21 -6.17 16.11 -16.00
N VAL A 22 -6.47 17.06 -16.88
CA VAL A 22 -6.28 18.49 -16.61
C VAL A 22 -7.26 18.97 -15.52
N GLN A 23 -8.52 18.53 -15.59
CA GLN A 23 -9.53 18.83 -14.58
C GLN A 23 -9.12 18.32 -13.20
N ILE A 24 -8.57 17.11 -13.11
CA ILE A 24 -8.06 16.53 -11.85
C ILE A 24 -6.98 17.43 -11.25
N VAL A 25 -6.01 17.84 -12.04
CA VAL A 25 -4.93 18.74 -11.56
C VAL A 25 -5.53 20.07 -11.06
N ILE A 26 -6.43 20.69 -11.81
CA ILE A 26 -7.08 21.94 -11.42
C ILE A 26 -7.87 21.78 -10.10
N ALA A 27 -8.68 20.73 -9.99
CA ALA A 27 -9.46 20.48 -8.78
C ALA A 27 -8.58 20.23 -7.55
N LEU A 28 -7.47 19.49 -7.72
CA LEU A 28 -6.52 19.24 -6.64
C LEU A 28 -5.74 20.51 -6.24
N LEU A 29 -5.36 21.36 -7.20
CA LEU A 29 -4.80 22.68 -6.87
C LEU A 29 -5.75 23.47 -5.96
N LYS A 30 -7.05 23.47 -6.29
CA LYS A 30 -8.08 24.13 -5.45
C LYS A 30 -8.20 23.48 -4.08
N ALA A 31 -8.22 22.16 -4.01
CA ALA A 31 -8.31 21.41 -2.74
C ALA A 31 -7.11 21.65 -1.82
N HIS A 32 -5.92 21.84 -2.38
CA HIS A 32 -4.68 22.13 -1.64
C HIS A 32 -4.41 23.63 -1.45
N GLY A 33 -5.32 24.52 -1.87
CA GLY A 33 -5.17 25.97 -1.70
C GLY A 33 -4.12 26.61 -2.59
N ILE A 34 -3.69 25.98 -3.68
CA ILE A 34 -2.60 26.43 -4.57
C ILE A 34 -3.20 27.28 -5.70
N HIS A 35 -3.25 28.58 -5.54
CA HIS A 35 -3.99 29.49 -6.42
C HIS A 35 -3.12 30.45 -7.25
N ARG A 36 -1.82 30.58 -6.95
CA ARG A 36 -0.92 31.49 -7.68
C ARG A 36 -0.28 30.76 -8.85
N VAL A 37 -0.41 31.29 -10.06
CA VAL A 37 0.09 30.66 -11.28
C VAL A 37 0.83 31.69 -12.14
N ILE A 38 2.02 31.33 -12.60
CA ILE A 38 2.75 32.06 -13.65
C ILE A 38 2.68 31.22 -14.93
N ALA A 39 2.02 31.76 -15.95
CA ALA A 39 1.84 31.08 -17.23
C ALA A 39 2.81 31.62 -18.28
N SER A 40 3.60 30.72 -18.89
CA SER A 40 4.37 31.01 -20.09
C SER A 40 3.57 30.60 -21.33
N PRO A 41 3.65 31.34 -22.45
CA PRO A 41 2.84 31.09 -23.63
C PRO A 41 3.21 29.77 -24.30
N GLY A 42 2.21 29.03 -24.80
CA GLY A 42 2.44 27.80 -25.52
C GLY A 42 1.18 27.02 -25.85
N THR A 43 1.26 26.17 -26.88
CA THR A 43 0.10 25.40 -27.34
C THR A 43 -0.18 24.21 -26.46
N THR A 44 0.84 23.49 -25.97
CA THR A 44 0.62 22.26 -25.22
C THR A 44 0.04 22.49 -23.81
N ASN A 45 0.23 23.66 -23.22
CA ASN A 45 -0.37 24.02 -21.93
C ASN A 45 -1.69 24.79 -22.05
N MET A 46 -2.20 24.97 -23.28
CA MET A 46 -3.43 25.71 -23.55
C MET A 46 -4.63 25.19 -22.73
N THR A 47 -4.81 23.86 -22.67
CA THR A 47 -5.96 23.27 -21.97
C THR A 47 -5.97 23.58 -20.48
N PHE A 48 -4.80 23.66 -19.85
CA PHE A 48 -4.65 24.08 -18.47
C PHE A 48 -4.86 25.60 -18.31
N VAL A 49 -4.10 26.40 -19.08
CA VAL A 49 -4.09 27.86 -18.92
C VAL A 49 -5.44 28.48 -19.20
N VAL A 50 -6.11 28.10 -20.33
CA VAL A 50 -7.44 28.64 -20.67
C VAL A 50 -8.49 28.25 -19.63
N SER A 51 -8.42 27.04 -19.08
CA SER A 51 -9.35 26.60 -18.04
C SER A 51 -9.24 27.44 -16.76
N ILE A 52 -8.03 27.75 -16.31
CA ILE A 52 -7.82 28.53 -15.09
C ILE A 52 -7.98 30.04 -15.29
N GLU A 53 -7.73 30.55 -16.48
CA GLU A 53 -7.88 31.98 -16.83
C GLU A 53 -9.32 32.47 -16.57
N ASN A 54 -10.29 31.61 -16.76
CA ASN A 54 -11.71 31.91 -16.58
C ASN A 54 -12.23 31.61 -15.17
N ASP A 55 -11.40 31.01 -14.31
CA ASP A 55 -11.74 30.74 -12.92
C ASP A 55 -11.18 31.87 -12.00
N PRO A 56 -12.06 32.73 -11.41
CA PRO A 56 -11.61 33.84 -10.58
C PRO A 56 -10.92 33.43 -9.28
N TRP A 57 -10.91 32.14 -8.95
CA TRP A 57 -10.19 31.60 -7.80
C TRP A 57 -8.68 31.66 -7.99
N PHE A 58 -8.20 31.56 -9.24
CA PHE A 58 -6.77 31.61 -9.57
C PHE A 58 -6.28 33.04 -9.75
N GLN A 59 -5.07 33.33 -9.30
CA GLN A 59 -4.31 34.53 -9.57
C GLN A 59 -3.23 34.21 -10.58
N ILE A 60 -3.32 34.81 -11.79
CA ILE A 60 -2.47 34.41 -12.92
C ILE A 60 -1.62 35.61 -13.37
N TRP A 61 -0.34 35.33 -13.54
CA TRP A 61 0.62 36.27 -14.16
C TRP A 61 1.20 35.66 -15.43
N SER A 62 1.52 36.47 -16.40
CA SER A 62 2.18 36.06 -17.64
C SER A 62 3.68 36.32 -17.56
N SER A 63 4.50 35.35 -18.01
CA SER A 63 5.93 35.52 -18.23
C SER A 63 6.34 34.81 -19.53
N VAL A 64 6.84 35.59 -20.51
CA VAL A 64 7.22 35.07 -21.82
C VAL A 64 8.45 34.17 -21.73
N ASP A 65 9.44 34.55 -20.93
CA ASP A 65 10.66 33.77 -20.67
C ASP A 65 10.40 32.80 -19.50
N GLU A 66 10.49 31.51 -19.76
CA GLU A 66 10.25 30.44 -18.77
C GLU A 66 11.29 30.47 -17.64
N ARG A 67 12.54 30.79 -17.91
CA ARG A 67 13.57 30.95 -16.87
C ARG A 67 13.18 32.06 -15.90
N SER A 68 12.77 33.21 -16.43
CA SER A 68 12.27 34.32 -15.61
C SER A 68 11.03 33.93 -14.82
N ALA A 69 10.10 33.16 -15.42
CA ALA A 69 8.91 32.65 -14.74
C ALA A 69 9.29 31.81 -13.51
N ALA A 70 10.28 30.93 -13.62
CA ALA A 70 10.73 30.08 -12.50
C ALA A 70 11.35 30.93 -11.36
N TYR A 71 12.15 31.92 -11.68
CA TYR A 71 12.71 32.84 -10.65
C TYR A 71 11.66 33.76 -10.05
N LEU A 72 10.66 34.23 -10.83
CA LEU A 72 9.52 34.96 -10.30
C LEU A 72 8.74 34.09 -9.27
N ALA A 73 8.53 32.82 -9.59
CA ALA A 73 7.90 31.89 -8.65
C ALA A 73 8.71 31.70 -7.37
N CYS A 74 10.05 31.61 -7.47
CA CYS A 74 10.93 31.57 -6.30
C CYS A 74 10.75 32.82 -5.42
N GLY A 75 10.70 33.99 -6.04
CA GLY A 75 10.47 35.28 -5.32
C GLY A 75 9.12 35.28 -4.62
N MET A 76 8.05 34.91 -5.32
CA MET A 76 6.70 34.86 -4.74
C MET A 76 6.60 33.82 -3.59
N ALA A 77 7.14 32.63 -3.79
CA ALA A 77 7.13 31.60 -2.78
C ALA A 77 7.95 31.98 -1.53
N ALA A 78 9.07 32.65 -1.72
CA ALA A 78 9.91 33.12 -0.61
C ALA A 78 9.21 34.22 0.20
N GLU A 79 8.49 35.15 -0.46
CA GLU A 79 7.79 36.26 0.18
C GLU A 79 6.54 35.77 0.95
N THR A 80 5.81 34.81 0.39
CA THR A 80 4.51 34.39 0.93
C THR A 80 4.58 33.11 1.79
N GLY A 81 5.59 32.29 1.62
CA GLY A 81 5.64 30.94 2.18
C GLY A 81 4.64 29.96 1.54
N GLU A 82 3.93 30.37 0.49
CA GLU A 82 2.88 29.59 -0.16
C GLU A 82 3.34 29.00 -1.49
N PRO A 83 2.76 27.87 -1.94
CA PRO A 83 3.07 27.27 -3.24
C PRO A 83 2.73 28.19 -4.42
N VAL A 84 3.61 28.19 -5.42
CA VAL A 84 3.43 28.89 -6.69
C VAL A 84 3.58 27.92 -7.85
N VAL A 85 2.61 27.94 -8.76
CA VAL A 85 2.62 27.13 -9.99
C VAL A 85 3.32 27.88 -11.11
N ILE A 86 4.16 27.20 -11.89
CA ILE A 86 4.66 27.65 -13.19
C ILE A 86 4.17 26.69 -14.27
N SER A 87 3.68 27.21 -15.39
CA SER A 87 3.16 26.37 -16.49
C SER A 87 3.73 26.78 -17.84
N CYS A 88 4.25 25.80 -18.57
CA CYS A 88 4.77 25.98 -19.93
C CYS A 88 4.59 24.72 -20.79
N THR A 89 5.03 24.81 -22.06
CA THR A 89 5.11 23.65 -22.96
C THR A 89 6.20 22.68 -22.56
N GLY A 90 6.09 21.45 -23.05
CA GLY A 90 6.97 20.34 -22.68
C GLY A 90 8.31 20.26 -23.40
N ALA A 91 8.61 21.13 -24.35
CA ALA A 91 9.86 21.09 -25.13
C ALA A 91 11.02 21.82 -24.41
N THR A 92 11.77 22.66 -25.13
CA THR A 92 12.86 23.47 -24.56
C THR A 92 12.40 24.41 -23.46
N ALA A 93 11.16 24.90 -23.53
CA ALA A 93 10.52 25.68 -22.48
C ALA A 93 10.66 25.03 -21.09
N SER A 94 10.35 23.73 -20.98
CA SER A 94 10.49 23.00 -19.72
C SER A 94 11.95 22.89 -19.23
N ARG A 95 12.92 22.97 -20.13
CA ARG A 95 14.35 22.98 -19.76
C ARG A 95 14.77 24.35 -19.20
N ASN A 96 14.16 25.41 -19.68
CA ASN A 96 14.41 26.76 -19.15
C ASN A 96 13.95 26.94 -17.72
N TYR A 97 13.07 26.10 -17.18
CA TYR A 97 12.71 26.12 -15.75
C TYR A 97 13.80 25.61 -14.83
N MET A 98 14.75 24.80 -15.33
CA MET A 98 15.74 24.10 -14.49
C MET A 98 16.57 25.04 -13.60
N PRO A 99 17.12 26.18 -14.04
CA PRO A 99 17.89 27.06 -13.15
C PRO A 99 17.05 27.57 -11.97
N GLY A 100 15.81 27.98 -12.20
CA GLY A 100 14.92 28.45 -11.14
C GLY A 100 14.43 27.30 -10.22
N LEU A 101 14.20 26.10 -10.78
CA LEU A 101 13.85 24.92 -9.97
C LEU A 101 15.03 24.45 -9.12
N THR A 102 16.26 24.53 -9.62
CA THR A 102 17.49 24.30 -8.82
C THR A 102 17.55 25.26 -7.65
N GLU A 103 17.32 26.54 -7.87
CA GLU A 103 17.25 27.55 -6.80
C GLU A 103 16.15 27.20 -5.79
N ALA A 104 14.96 26.84 -6.26
CA ALA A 104 13.85 26.42 -5.40
C ALA A 104 14.18 25.17 -4.56
N TYR A 105 14.90 24.21 -5.15
CA TYR A 105 15.29 22.97 -4.47
C TYR A 105 16.20 23.23 -3.28
N TYR A 106 17.29 23.96 -3.50
CA TYR A 106 18.28 24.24 -2.44
C TYR A 106 17.76 25.24 -1.39
N ARG A 107 16.81 26.09 -1.74
CA ARG A 107 16.14 27.00 -0.79
C ARG A 107 14.85 26.43 -0.21
N LYS A 108 14.45 25.21 -0.59
CA LYS A 108 13.21 24.55 -0.15
C LYS A 108 11.94 25.37 -0.42
N LEU A 109 11.89 26.04 -1.58
CA LEU A 109 10.75 26.85 -1.98
C LEU A 109 9.69 25.98 -2.67
N PRO A 110 8.41 26.09 -2.27
CA PRO A 110 7.33 25.28 -2.84
C PRO A 110 6.92 25.76 -4.24
N VAL A 111 7.66 25.40 -5.26
CA VAL A 111 7.36 25.72 -6.66
C VAL A 111 6.87 24.48 -7.39
N LEU A 112 5.65 24.52 -7.94
CA LEU A 112 5.08 23.43 -8.73
C LEU A 112 5.21 23.73 -10.22
N ALA A 113 6.05 22.99 -10.93
CA ALA A 113 6.17 23.07 -12.37
C ALA A 113 5.16 22.14 -13.05
N ILE A 114 4.24 22.69 -13.85
CA ILE A 114 3.31 21.92 -14.70
C ILE A 114 3.75 22.12 -16.15
N THR A 115 4.34 21.08 -16.75
CA THR A 115 4.79 21.11 -18.13
C THR A 115 3.96 20.19 -18.98
N SER A 116 3.34 20.71 -20.03
CA SER A 116 2.39 19.96 -20.84
C SER A 116 3.01 19.44 -22.12
N THR A 117 2.71 18.17 -22.46
CA THR A 117 3.30 17.47 -23.61
C THR A 117 2.32 16.47 -24.22
N ARG A 118 2.73 15.89 -25.35
CA ARG A 118 2.08 14.70 -25.94
C ARG A 118 2.56 13.43 -25.22
N GLY A 119 1.87 12.32 -25.43
CA GLY A 119 2.21 11.06 -24.77
C GLY A 119 3.58 10.49 -25.18
N ASN A 120 4.18 9.71 -24.28
CA ASN A 120 5.52 9.11 -24.48
C ASN A 120 5.63 8.19 -25.69
N HIS A 121 4.53 7.67 -26.24
CA HIS A 121 4.51 6.86 -27.46
C HIS A 121 5.02 7.64 -28.70
N LYS A 122 5.19 8.95 -28.59
CA LYS A 122 5.73 9.82 -29.64
C LYS A 122 7.23 10.09 -29.52
N LEU A 123 7.87 9.64 -28.43
CA LEU A 123 9.31 9.83 -28.23
C LEU A 123 10.13 9.05 -29.26
N GLY A 124 11.15 9.68 -29.84
CA GLY A 124 12.04 9.06 -30.80
C GLY A 124 11.50 8.94 -32.25
N HIS A 125 10.27 9.42 -32.50
CA HIS A 125 9.62 9.32 -33.80
C HIS A 125 9.73 10.60 -34.68
N LEU A 126 10.72 11.46 -34.41
CA LEU A 126 11.00 12.70 -35.17
C LEU A 126 9.80 13.67 -35.17
N ILE A 127 9.01 13.65 -34.09
CA ILE A 127 7.89 14.57 -33.92
C ILE A 127 8.39 15.85 -33.25
N ASP A 128 7.96 16.98 -33.77
CA ASP A 128 8.31 18.31 -33.27
C ASP A 128 7.96 18.48 -31.79
N GLN A 129 8.79 19.21 -31.07
CA GLN A 129 8.61 19.52 -29.66
C GLN A 129 8.45 18.29 -28.72
N GLN A 130 8.91 17.12 -29.15
CA GLN A 130 8.82 15.88 -28.36
C GLN A 130 10.23 15.45 -27.91
N ILE A 131 10.65 15.94 -26.74
CA ILE A 131 11.93 15.62 -26.12
C ILE A 131 11.74 14.64 -24.97
N ASP A 132 12.75 13.83 -24.67
CA ASP A 132 12.71 12.90 -23.54
C ASP A 132 12.88 13.63 -22.21
N ARG A 133 11.86 13.53 -21.35
CA ARG A 133 11.79 14.14 -20.02
C ARG A 133 11.39 13.14 -18.96
N ARG A 134 11.54 11.83 -19.25
CA ARG A 134 11.23 10.78 -18.27
C ARG A 134 12.15 10.80 -17.08
N SER A 135 13.37 11.29 -17.27
CA SER A 135 14.33 11.53 -16.19
C SER A 135 14.69 13.00 -16.14
N ILE A 136 14.71 13.56 -14.97
CA ILE A 136 15.14 14.92 -14.66
C ILE A 136 16.33 14.87 -13.70
N PRO A 137 17.16 15.92 -13.60
CA PRO A 137 18.18 16.00 -12.56
C PRO A 137 17.56 15.84 -11.17
N ASN A 138 18.28 15.19 -10.25
CA ASN A 138 17.76 14.86 -8.91
C ASN A 138 17.52 16.09 -8.02
N ASP A 139 18.10 17.22 -8.36
CA ASP A 139 18.12 18.46 -7.57
C ASP A 139 17.28 19.58 -8.18
N ILE A 140 16.27 19.24 -8.96
CA ILE A 140 15.29 20.21 -9.49
C ILE A 140 13.85 19.93 -9.08
N ALA A 141 13.56 18.78 -8.47
CA ALA A 141 12.25 18.46 -7.92
C ALA A 141 12.37 17.39 -6.83
N MET A 142 11.60 17.56 -5.75
CA MET A 142 11.42 16.55 -4.69
C MET A 142 10.63 15.35 -5.20
N GLU A 143 9.67 15.60 -6.10
CA GLU A 143 8.83 14.61 -6.76
C GLU A 143 8.59 15.03 -8.21
N SER A 144 8.65 14.08 -9.14
CA SER A 144 8.35 14.32 -10.56
C SER A 144 7.43 13.24 -11.07
N VAL A 145 6.23 13.62 -11.46
CA VAL A 145 5.16 12.70 -11.85
C VAL A 145 4.71 12.93 -13.29
N THR A 146 4.12 11.91 -13.88
CA THR A 146 3.47 12.01 -15.19
C THR A 146 1.97 11.77 -15.06
N ILE A 147 1.18 12.70 -15.58
CA ILE A 147 -0.28 12.66 -15.59
C ILE A 147 -0.75 12.31 -17.01
N PRO A 148 -1.09 11.05 -17.29
CA PRO A 148 -1.52 10.61 -18.62
C PRO A 148 -2.96 11.08 -18.94
N MET A 149 -3.39 10.82 -20.18
CA MET A 149 -4.79 10.98 -20.57
C MET A 149 -5.65 9.93 -19.86
N VAL A 150 -6.74 10.35 -19.25
CA VAL A 150 -7.70 9.45 -18.63
C VAL A 150 -8.56 8.78 -19.69
N LYS A 151 -8.63 7.45 -19.68
CA LYS A 151 -9.45 6.62 -20.56
C LYS A 151 -10.49 5.83 -19.77
N ASP A 152 -10.16 5.47 -18.52
CA ASP A 152 -10.97 4.68 -17.62
C ASP A 152 -10.75 5.10 -16.16
N SER A 153 -11.38 4.39 -15.23
CA SER A 153 -11.29 4.68 -13.81
C SER A 153 -9.92 4.36 -13.19
N GLU A 154 -9.13 3.48 -13.79
CA GLU A 154 -7.76 3.18 -13.32
C GLU A 154 -6.81 4.34 -13.66
N ASP A 155 -6.91 4.85 -14.90
CA ASP A 155 -6.18 6.05 -15.31
C ASP A 155 -6.58 7.27 -14.46
N GLU A 156 -7.88 7.42 -14.16
CA GLU A 156 -8.37 8.52 -13.32
C GLU A 156 -7.77 8.46 -11.92
N ARG A 157 -7.85 7.31 -11.27
CA ARG A 157 -7.25 7.08 -9.97
C ARG A 157 -5.73 7.29 -9.98
N TYR A 158 -5.04 6.79 -11.00
CA TYR A 158 -3.61 7.02 -11.16
C TYR A 158 -3.28 8.51 -11.23
N CYS A 159 -4.01 9.28 -12.02
CA CYS A 159 -3.83 10.73 -12.12
C CYS A 159 -4.07 11.44 -10.76
N GLU A 160 -5.10 11.04 -10.02
CA GLU A 160 -5.38 11.58 -8.69
C GLU A 160 -4.23 11.31 -7.70
N ILE A 161 -3.73 10.07 -7.65
CA ILE A 161 -2.62 9.69 -6.76
C ILE A 161 -1.36 10.47 -7.09
N GLU A 162 -0.94 10.48 -8.36
CA GLU A 162 0.29 11.14 -8.77
C GLU A 162 0.22 12.66 -8.60
N ALA A 163 -0.92 13.29 -8.89
CA ALA A 163 -1.07 14.72 -8.66
C ALA A 163 -1.03 15.08 -7.16
N ASN A 164 -1.69 14.30 -6.30
CA ASN A 164 -1.58 14.47 -4.84
C ASN A 164 -0.13 14.31 -4.36
N LYS A 165 0.60 13.32 -4.89
CA LYS A 165 2.02 13.09 -4.56
C LYS A 165 2.88 14.32 -4.83
N ALA A 166 2.75 14.90 -6.04
CA ALA A 166 3.48 16.11 -6.41
C ALA A 166 3.10 17.31 -5.50
N MET A 167 1.81 17.50 -5.22
CA MET A 167 1.37 18.62 -4.36
C MET A 167 1.80 18.43 -2.91
N LEU A 168 1.74 17.21 -2.37
CA LEU A 168 2.21 16.93 -1.02
C LEU A 168 3.74 17.00 -0.87
N ALA A 169 4.50 16.82 -1.95
CA ALA A 169 5.94 16.98 -1.94
C ALA A 169 6.38 18.43 -1.68
N LEU A 170 5.56 19.42 -2.06
CA LEU A 170 5.87 20.84 -1.88
C LEU A 170 6.14 21.23 -0.41
N THR A 171 5.63 20.46 0.54
CA THR A 171 5.78 20.72 2.00
C THR A 171 6.47 19.60 2.75
N LEU A 172 6.85 18.49 2.09
CA LEU A 172 7.50 17.35 2.72
C LEU A 172 8.95 17.68 3.10
N ASN A 173 9.37 17.26 4.31
CA ASN A 173 10.76 17.42 4.80
C ASN A 173 11.32 18.86 4.70
N GLY A 174 10.47 19.84 4.95
CA GLY A 174 10.81 21.26 4.87
C GLY A 174 10.50 21.91 3.53
N GLY A 175 9.88 21.18 2.62
CA GLY A 175 9.40 21.69 1.33
C GLY A 175 10.42 21.62 0.20
N GLY A 176 9.98 22.03 -0.97
CA GLY A 176 10.79 22.08 -2.18
C GLY A 176 9.93 22.08 -3.45
N PRO A 177 10.55 22.17 -4.63
CA PRO A 177 9.83 22.15 -5.89
C PRO A 177 9.32 20.74 -6.23
N ALA A 178 8.24 20.69 -7.01
CA ALA A 178 7.71 19.45 -7.59
C ALA A 178 7.40 19.66 -9.08
N HIS A 179 7.31 18.58 -9.83
CA HIS A 179 7.05 18.62 -11.26
C HIS A 179 5.93 17.68 -11.66
N ILE A 180 4.99 18.20 -12.44
CA ILE A 180 3.94 17.44 -13.13
C ILE A 180 4.18 17.53 -14.64
N ASN A 181 4.45 16.38 -15.25
CA ASN A 181 4.49 16.21 -16.71
C ASN A 181 3.09 15.80 -17.19
N MET A 182 2.32 16.74 -17.71
CA MET A 182 0.91 16.54 -18.05
C MET A 182 0.73 16.27 -19.56
N TYR A 183 0.03 15.19 -19.90
CA TYR A 183 -0.30 14.89 -21.28
C TYR A 183 -1.53 15.68 -21.73
N THR A 184 -1.56 16.03 -23.01
CA THR A 184 -2.68 16.74 -23.64
C THR A 184 -2.92 16.23 -25.06
N LYS A 185 -4.18 16.34 -25.50
CA LYS A 185 -4.63 16.14 -26.88
C LYS A 185 -4.96 17.45 -27.58
N TYR A 186 -4.69 18.59 -26.92
CA TYR A 186 -5.05 19.92 -27.41
C TYR A 186 -6.55 20.08 -27.65
N SER A 187 -7.37 19.60 -26.72
CA SER A 187 -8.81 19.73 -26.84
C SER A 187 -9.21 21.18 -27.04
N LYS A 188 -10.14 21.41 -27.95
CA LYS A 188 -10.78 22.70 -28.22
C LYS A 188 -12.11 22.84 -27.50
N ASP A 189 -12.51 21.82 -26.76
CA ASP A 189 -13.74 21.79 -25.98
C ASP A 189 -13.48 22.32 -24.56
N PHE A 190 -14.04 23.48 -24.27
CA PHE A 190 -13.99 24.18 -22.99
C PHE A 190 -15.41 24.42 -22.48
N SER A 191 -16.30 23.45 -22.64
CA SER A 191 -17.71 23.55 -22.27
C SER A 191 -18.04 23.07 -20.85
N VAL A 192 -17.06 22.53 -20.11
CA VAL A 192 -17.29 21.96 -18.79
C VAL A 192 -17.43 23.09 -17.77
N SER A 193 -18.65 23.25 -17.21
CA SER A 193 -18.96 24.32 -16.24
C SER A 193 -18.52 23.99 -14.82
N GLU A 194 -18.50 22.70 -14.46
CA GLU A 194 -18.15 22.23 -13.13
C GLU A 194 -17.26 20.99 -13.25
N ILE A 195 -16.12 21.01 -12.56
CA ILE A 195 -15.20 19.89 -12.55
C ILE A 195 -15.78 18.79 -11.62
N PRO A 196 -15.90 17.53 -12.09
CA PRO A 196 -16.31 16.43 -11.24
C PRO A 196 -15.42 16.28 -9.99
N PRO A 197 -15.96 15.78 -8.87
CA PRO A 197 -15.20 15.57 -7.64
C PRO A 197 -13.91 14.76 -7.84
N VAL A 198 -12.91 15.05 -7.02
CA VAL A 198 -11.61 14.38 -7.01
C VAL A 198 -11.24 13.90 -5.60
N HIS A 199 -10.35 12.93 -5.51
CA HIS A 199 -9.85 12.41 -4.25
C HIS A 199 -8.62 13.21 -3.79
N ALA A 200 -8.86 14.28 -3.03
CA ALA A 200 -7.78 15.00 -2.36
C ALA A 200 -7.27 14.21 -1.14
N ILE A 201 -5.94 14.13 -1.02
CA ILE A 201 -5.24 13.47 0.08
C ILE A 201 -4.46 14.51 0.86
N TYR A 202 -4.61 14.53 2.19
CA TYR A 202 -3.94 15.49 3.06
C TYR A 202 -2.92 14.79 3.94
N ARG A 203 -1.76 15.44 4.16
CA ARG A 203 -0.75 14.99 5.12
C ARG A 203 -0.88 15.74 6.42
N HIS A 204 -0.77 14.99 7.52
CA HIS A 204 -0.75 15.48 8.88
C HIS A 204 0.55 15.09 9.57
N THR A 205 1.02 15.95 10.48
CA THR A 205 2.18 15.71 11.32
C THR A 205 1.82 15.76 12.80
N ALA A 206 2.69 15.27 13.66
CA ALA A 206 2.50 15.38 15.12
C ALA A 206 2.47 16.84 15.63
N PHE A 207 2.91 17.81 14.81
CA PHE A 207 2.97 19.23 15.16
C PHE A 207 1.77 20.02 14.67
N ASP A 208 0.83 19.41 13.95
CA ASP A 208 -0.37 20.10 13.48
C ASP A 208 -1.21 20.57 14.67
N LYS A 209 -1.69 21.81 14.62
CA LYS A 209 -2.53 22.39 15.68
C LYS A 209 -3.91 21.74 15.77
N GLU A 210 -4.42 21.30 14.63
CA GLU A 210 -5.74 20.70 14.51
C GLU A 210 -5.63 19.32 13.84
N TRP A 211 -6.19 18.33 14.50
CA TRP A 211 -6.26 16.98 13.97
C TRP A 211 -7.69 16.67 13.49
N PRO A 212 -7.83 15.94 12.38
CA PRO A 212 -9.15 15.57 11.86
C PRO A 212 -9.92 14.69 12.85
N LYS A 213 -11.21 14.99 13.01
CA LYS A 213 -12.06 14.22 13.94
C LYS A 213 -12.41 12.86 13.37
N ILE A 214 -12.35 11.81 14.20
CA ILE A 214 -12.89 10.49 13.90
C ILE A 214 -14.39 10.51 14.26
N PRO A 215 -15.28 10.03 13.37
CA PRO A 215 -16.71 9.94 13.66
C PRO A 215 -16.97 9.03 14.88
N LYS A 216 -17.67 9.54 15.89
CA LYS A 216 -17.95 8.80 17.14
C LYS A 216 -18.95 7.64 16.97
N ASN A 217 -19.82 7.70 15.96
CA ASN A 217 -20.91 6.75 15.74
C ASN A 217 -20.71 5.91 14.47
N GLY A 218 -19.47 5.60 14.13
CA GLY A 218 -19.16 4.82 12.95
C GLY A 218 -18.25 3.64 13.25
N LYS A 219 -18.41 2.55 12.50
CA LYS A 219 -17.50 1.40 12.58
C LYS A 219 -16.12 1.80 12.10
N VAL A 220 -15.11 1.53 12.91
CA VAL A 220 -13.70 1.78 12.59
C VAL A 220 -12.96 0.45 12.55
N VAL A 221 -12.18 0.24 11.50
CA VAL A 221 -11.29 -0.90 11.38
C VAL A 221 -9.85 -0.42 11.38
N VAL A 222 -9.03 -0.97 12.27
CA VAL A 222 -7.58 -0.84 12.24
C VAL A 222 -7.02 -2.01 11.44
N ARG A 223 -6.50 -1.74 10.25
CA ARG A 223 -5.82 -2.73 9.42
C ARG A 223 -4.34 -2.68 9.69
N ILE A 224 -3.78 -3.79 10.19
CA ILE A 224 -2.35 -3.88 10.50
C ILE A 224 -1.68 -4.84 9.53
N GLY A 225 -0.76 -4.31 8.72
CA GLY A 225 0.13 -5.10 7.89
C GLY A 225 1.33 -5.65 8.67
N SER A 226 2.29 -6.25 7.97
CA SER A 226 3.49 -6.80 8.61
C SER A 226 4.31 -5.72 9.30
N HIS A 227 4.94 -6.11 10.41
CA HIS A 227 5.91 -5.30 11.15
C HIS A 227 7.17 -6.11 11.41
N ALA A 228 8.32 -5.47 11.27
CA ALA A 228 9.59 -6.07 11.67
C ALA A 228 9.63 -6.30 13.19
N ASN A 229 9.18 -5.30 13.94
CA ASN A 229 9.04 -5.36 15.38
C ASN A 229 7.73 -4.68 15.81
N PHE A 230 6.94 -5.35 16.65
CA PHE A 230 5.69 -4.83 17.19
C PHE A 230 5.78 -4.79 18.72
N THR A 231 5.67 -3.59 19.29
CA THR A 231 5.89 -3.39 20.71
C THR A 231 4.61 -3.55 21.53
N GLU A 232 4.75 -3.88 22.81
CA GLU A 232 3.64 -3.88 23.78
C GLU A 232 3.02 -2.50 23.91
N GLU A 233 3.86 -1.44 23.92
CA GLU A 233 3.41 -0.05 23.95
C GLU A 233 2.46 0.30 22.78
N LEU A 234 2.76 -0.20 21.57
CA LEU A 234 1.88 -0.01 20.41
C LEU A 234 0.59 -0.83 20.55
N THR A 235 0.67 -2.04 21.09
CA THR A 235 -0.50 -2.88 21.37
C THR A 235 -1.46 -2.17 22.33
N ASP A 236 -0.95 -1.64 23.45
CA ASP A 236 -1.74 -0.92 24.44
C ASP A 236 -2.38 0.36 23.86
N ALA A 237 -1.65 1.09 23.05
CA ALA A 237 -2.16 2.29 22.40
C ALA A 237 -3.30 1.96 21.42
N ILE A 238 -3.19 0.88 20.65
CA ILE A 238 -4.24 0.41 19.73
C ILE A 238 -5.46 -0.09 20.53
N ASP A 239 -5.25 -0.84 21.61
CA ASP A 239 -6.33 -1.33 22.47
C ASP A 239 -7.13 -0.17 23.08
N ALA A 240 -6.44 0.86 23.58
CA ALA A 240 -7.07 2.07 24.11
C ALA A 240 -7.85 2.84 23.03
N PHE A 241 -7.30 2.92 21.83
CA PHE A 241 -7.98 3.51 20.68
C PHE A 241 -9.25 2.73 20.31
N CYS A 242 -9.17 1.41 20.20
CA CYS A 242 -10.32 0.56 19.89
C CYS A 242 -11.42 0.68 20.93
N ALA A 243 -11.05 0.76 22.21
CA ALA A 243 -12.00 1.01 23.29
C ALA A 243 -12.70 2.37 23.16
N THR A 244 -12.02 3.39 22.63
CA THR A 244 -12.56 4.75 22.48
C THR A 244 -13.56 4.86 21.33
N TYR A 245 -13.31 4.18 20.21
CA TYR A 245 -14.06 4.35 18.95
C TYR A 245 -14.88 3.12 18.55
N ASP A 246 -15.06 2.15 19.43
CA ASP A 246 -15.67 0.87 19.09
C ASP A 246 -15.06 0.25 17.83
N ALA A 247 -13.72 0.20 17.81
CA ALA A 247 -12.97 -0.27 16.67
C ALA A 247 -12.55 -1.74 16.83
N VAL A 248 -12.23 -2.37 15.72
CA VAL A 248 -11.67 -3.73 15.65
C VAL A 248 -10.34 -3.74 14.93
N VAL A 249 -9.51 -4.72 15.25
CA VAL A 249 -8.23 -4.93 14.57
C VAL A 249 -8.32 -6.13 13.64
N CYS A 250 -8.05 -5.88 12.36
CA CYS A 250 -7.93 -6.91 11.32
C CYS A 250 -6.46 -7.02 10.90
N CYS A 251 -5.85 -8.17 11.17
CA CYS A 251 -4.45 -8.41 10.83
C CYS A 251 -4.21 -9.88 10.52
N ASP A 252 -3.10 -10.18 9.88
CA ASP A 252 -2.56 -11.52 9.79
C ASP A 252 -1.46 -11.76 10.84
N HIS A 253 -0.95 -12.97 10.91
CA HIS A 253 0.05 -13.32 11.91
C HIS A 253 1.37 -12.57 11.77
N THR A 254 1.69 -12.01 10.61
CA THR A 254 2.92 -11.24 10.37
C THR A 254 2.89 -9.83 10.98
N SER A 255 1.71 -9.36 11.41
CA SER A 255 1.54 -8.05 12.02
C SER A 255 2.27 -7.90 13.36
N GLY A 256 2.31 -8.97 14.15
CA GLY A 256 2.82 -8.96 15.52
C GLY A 256 1.83 -8.49 16.58
N TYR A 257 0.69 -7.90 16.20
CA TYR A 257 -0.34 -7.48 17.15
C TYR A 257 -1.04 -8.70 17.79
N ARG A 258 -1.23 -8.67 19.12
CA ARG A 258 -1.90 -9.71 19.93
C ARG A 258 -2.80 -9.09 21.01
N GLY A 259 -3.40 -7.96 20.70
CA GLY A 259 -4.22 -7.20 21.65
C GLY A 259 -5.65 -7.73 21.78
N LYS A 260 -6.44 -7.00 22.57
CA LYS A 260 -7.78 -7.39 23.01
C LYS A 260 -8.85 -7.25 21.91
N TYR A 261 -8.56 -6.52 20.84
CA TYR A 261 -9.49 -6.21 19.76
C TYR A 261 -9.16 -6.91 18.45
N GLU A 262 -8.23 -7.90 18.47
CA GLU A 262 -7.93 -8.77 17.33
C GLU A 262 -9.13 -9.65 16.97
N VAL A 263 -9.59 -9.59 15.74
CA VAL A 263 -10.61 -10.47 15.19
C VAL A 263 -10.03 -11.48 14.20
N GLN A 264 -10.45 -12.75 14.32
CA GLN A 264 -10.08 -13.81 13.36
C GLN A 264 -10.99 -13.69 12.13
N GLY A 265 -10.70 -12.70 11.30
CA GLY A 265 -11.62 -12.19 10.29
C GLY A 265 -11.72 -12.99 8.99
N GLN A 266 -11.01 -14.13 8.83
CA GLN A 266 -10.94 -14.87 7.56
C GLN A 266 -12.31 -15.27 7.03
N LEU A 267 -13.21 -15.73 7.90
CA LEU A 267 -14.57 -16.14 7.52
C LEU A 267 -15.48 -14.99 7.13
N VAL A 268 -15.18 -13.77 7.56
CA VAL A 268 -15.99 -12.57 7.28
C VAL A 268 -15.40 -11.73 6.17
N PHE A 269 -14.08 -11.50 6.18
CA PHE A 269 -13.42 -10.53 5.30
C PHE A 269 -12.72 -11.15 4.07
N CYS A 270 -12.47 -12.48 4.07
CA CYS A 270 -11.76 -13.16 2.98
C CYS A 270 -12.67 -14.04 2.09
N GLN A 271 -13.98 -14.03 2.31
CA GLN A 271 -14.94 -14.85 1.58
C GLN A 271 -15.64 -14.05 0.48
N LYS A 272 -15.62 -14.53 -0.76
CA LYS A 272 -16.41 -13.94 -1.86
C LYS A 272 -17.88 -14.32 -1.82
N GLN A 273 -18.19 -15.48 -1.24
CA GLN A 273 -19.56 -16.01 -1.16
C GLN A 273 -20.35 -15.49 0.05
N TRP A 274 -19.67 -14.87 0.98
CA TRP A 274 -20.28 -14.28 2.17
C TRP A 274 -20.10 -12.77 2.18
N ASN A 275 -21.19 -12.05 2.22
CA ASN A 275 -21.19 -10.60 2.32
C ASN A 275 -21.83 -10.19 3.65
N SER A 276 -20.99 -9.91 4.63
CA SER A 276 -21.43 -9.47 5.95
C SER A 276 -21.64 -7.95 5.97
N PRO A 277 -22.76 -7.46 6.54
CA PRO A 277 -22.93 -6.03 6.83
C PRO A 277 -21.86 -5.48 7.79
N LEU A 278 -21.23 -6.37 8.56
CA LEU A 278 -20.15 -6.02 9.48
C LEU A 278 -18.78 -5.83 8.79
N SER A 279 -18.65 -6.25 7.52
CA SER A 279 -17.45 -6.00 6.71
C SER A 279 -17.35 -4.58 6.15
N THR A 280 -18.38 -3.75 6.37
CA THR A 280 -18.38 -2.33 5.96
C THR A 280 -18.02 -1.45 7.13
N ALA A 281 -16.98 -0.62 6.96
CA ALA A 281 -16.51 0.34 7.95
C ALA A 281 -16.65 1.79 7.43
N ASN A 282 -16.86 2.72 8.35
CA ASN A 282 -16.88 4.14 8.04
C ASN A 282 -15.46 4.69 7.82
N LEU A 283 -14.48 4.09 8.52
CA LEU A 283 -13.08 4.46 8.44
C LEU A 283 -12.21 3.21 8.56
N CYS A 284 -11.22 3.08 7.69
CA CYS A 284 -10.13 2.14 7.82
C CYS A 284 -8.83 2.89 8.16
N ILE A 285 -8.22 2.57 9.28
CA ILE A 285 -6.88 3.07 9.64
C ILE A 285 -5.87 1.98 9.29
N HIS A 286 -4.93 2.30 8.42
CA HIS A 286 -3.94 1.36 7.91
C HIS A 286 -2.54 1.69 8.44
N ILE A 287 -1.92 0.72 9.09
CA ILE A 287 -0.54 0.77 9.60
C ILE A 287 0.27 -0.45 9.15
N GLY A 288 1.58 -0.43 9.36
CA GLY A 288 2.48 -1.51 8.95
C GLY A 288 2.70 -1.58 7.44
N ASP A 289 3.31 -2.67 6.99
CA ASP A 289 3.70 -2.87 5.58
C ASP A 289 2.77 -3.87 4.86
N VAL A 290 3.29 -4.60 3.88
CA VAL A 290 2.50 -5.55 3.08
C VAL A 290 1.94 -6.66 3.98
N SER A 291 0.66 -6.95 3.86
CA SER A 291 0.00 -8.07 4.53
C SER A 291 0.00 -9.32 3.64
N GLY A 292 0.17 -10.49 4.24
CA GLY A 292 0.05 -11.78 3.55
C GLY A 292 -1.39 -12.23 3.31
N ASP A 293 -2.35 -11.52 3.88
CA ASP A 293 -3.77 -11.83 3.81
C ASP A 293 -4.53 -11.02 2.75
N GLN A 294 -5.73 -11.46 2.41
CA GLN A 294 -6.61 -10.87 1.38
C GLN A 294 -7.90 -10.30 2.00
N PHE A 295 -7.80 -9.62 3.14
CA PHE A 295 -8.97 -8.97 3.74
C PHE A 295 -9.60 -7.93 2.81
N THR A 296 -10.89 -8.07 2.56
CA THR A 296 -11.70 -7.07 1.87
C THR A 296 -12.52 -6.30 2.91
N ILE A 297 -12.16 -5.05 3.14
CA ILE A 297 -12.89 -4.14 4.02
C ILE A 297 -13.55 -3.08 3.13
N ASN A 298 -14.87 -3.05 3.12
CA ASN A 298 -15.61 -2.04 2.38
C ASN A 298 -15.59 -0.73 3.17
N THR A 299 -14.92 0.28 2.67
CA THR A 299 -14.87 1.59 3.30
C THR A 299 -14.76 2.69 2.25
N ASN A 300 -15.33 3.86 2.53
CA ASN A 300 -15.21 5.04 1.66
C ASN A 300 -14.03 5.94 2.04
N HIS A 301 -13.41 5.70 3.19
CA HIS A 301 -12.32 6.50 3.71
C HIS A 301 -11.25 5.62 4.35
N SER A 302 -10.02 5.79 3.93
CA SER A 302 -8.87 5.23 4.64
C SER A 302 -7.88 6.32 5.05
N TRP A 303 -7.23 6.07 6.18
CA TRP A 303 -6.14 6.89 6.72
C TRP A 303 -4.90 6.01 6.84
N ARG A 304 -3.78 6.49 6.36
CA ARG A 304 -2.49 5.83 6.52
C ARG A 304 -1.70 6.49 7.62
N VAL A 305 -1.16 5.71 8.55
CA VAL A 305 -0.21 6.18 9.57
C VAL A 305 1.13 5.52 9.32
N SER A 306 2.17 6.30 9.11
CA SER A 306 3.53 5.80 8.97
C SER A 306 4.56 6.91 9.23
N PRO A 307 5.72 6.60 9.83
CA PRO A 307 6.76 7.60 10.13
C PRO A 307 7.31 8.32 8.89
N ASP A 308 7.33 7.65 7.74
CA ASP A 308 7.85 8.21 6.48
C ASP A 308 6.86 9.13 5.77
N GLY A 309 5.57 9.13 6.15
CA GLY A 309 4.53 9.94 5.54
C GLY A 309 4.31 9.69 4.05
N ALA A 310 4.73 8.54 3.53
CA ALA A 310 4.57 8.20 2.13
C ALA A 310 3.11 7.90 1.78
N LEU A 311 2.69 8.35 0.61
CA LEU A 311 1.36 8.11 0.08
C LEU A 311 1.27 6.66 -0.42
N ARG A 312 0.48 5.83 0.27
CA ARG A 312 0.21 4.43 -0.10
C ARG A 312 -1.28 4.19 -0.05
N ASP A 313 -1.93 4.17 -1.21
CA ASP A 313 -3.39 3.99 -1.33
C ASP A 313 -3.74 2.53 -1.61
N THR A 314 -3.51 1.67 -0.64
CA THR A 314 -3.74 0.22 -0.73
C THR A 314 -5.20 -0.13 -1.06
N PHE A 315 -6.17 0.67 -0.59
CA PHE A 315 -7.60 0.36 -0.70
C PHE A 315 -8.34 1.23 -1.72
N GLY A 316 -7.67 2.13 -2.42
CA GLY A 316 -8.28 2.99 -3.43
C GLY A 316 -9.11 4.15 -2.90
N ASN A 317 -8.99 4.48 -1.63
CA ASN A 317 -9.85 5.46 -0.96
C ASN A 317 -9.11 6.26 0.13
N LEU A 318 -7.80 6.40 0.00
CA LEU A 318 -6.96 7.15 0.92
C LEU A 318 -7.35 8.63 0.93
N ARG A 319 -7.55 9.19 2.12
CA ARG A 319 -7.89 10.59 2.33
C ARG A 319 -6.85 11.34 3.15
N ARG A 320 -6.15 10.62 4.05
CA ARG A 320 -5.19 11.25 4.96
C ARG A 320 -3.98 10.37 5.17
N VAL A 321 -2.82 11.02 5.27
CA VAL A 321 -1.55 10.40 5.65
C VAL A 321 -1.05 11.08 6.91
N PHE A 322 -0.79 10.31 7.96
CA PHE A 322 -0.23 10.80 9.22
C PHE A 322 1.25 10.44 9.28
N MET A 323 2.09 11.44 9.10
CA MET A 323 3.55 11.32 9.14
C MET A 323 4.03 11.41 10.58
N MET A 324 3.94 10.31 11.31
CA MET A 324 4.32 10.22 12.72
C MET A 324 4.46 8.76 13.16
N PRO A 325 5.10 8.49 14.32
CA PRO A 325 5.06 7.17 14.94
C PRO A 325 3.62 6.73 15.21
N GLU A 326 3.33 5.45 14.97
CA GLU A 326 1.99 4.88 15.13
C GLU A 326 1.46 5.04 16.56
N VAL A 327 2.32 4.83 17.56
CA VAL A 327 1.98 5.05 18.98
C VAL A 327 1.48 6.48 19.23
N THR A 328 2.12 7.47 18.61
CA THR A 328 1.72 8.89 18.76
C THR A 328 0.31 9.12 18.23
N PHE A 329 0.00 8.52 17.06
CA PHE A 329 -1.33 8.62 16.47
C PHE A 329 -2.40 8.01 17.38
N PHE A 330 -2.23 6.75 17.80
CA PHE A 330 -3.24 6.07 18.58
C PHE A 330 -3.43 6.72 19.95
N ARG A 331 -2.36 7.12 20.64
CA ARG A 331 -2.46 7.83 21.92
C ARG A 331 -3.18 9.16 21.82
N HIS A 332 -2.96 9.91 20.75
CA HIS A 332 -3.65 11.20 20.55
C HIS A 332 -5.17 11.03 20.51
N TYR A 333 -5.66 9.97 19.86
CA TYR A 333 -7.09 9.76 19.69
C TYR A 333 -7.74 8.97 20.86
N SER A 334 -6.96 8.30 21.70
CA SER A 334 -7.47 7.51 22.81
C SER A 334 -8.03 8.38 23.93
N GLN A 335 -9.09 7.91 24.59
CA GLN A 335 -9.68 8.53 25.77
C GLN A 335 -9.52 7.60 26.99
N GLU A 336 -9.28 8.19 28.16
CA GLU A 336 -9.22 7.43 29.41
C GLU A 336 -10.59 6.81 29.75
N ASN A 337 -10.56 5.61 30.31
CA ASN A 337 -11.75 4.87 30.79
C ASN A 337 -12.79 4.53 29.71
N ALA A 338 -12.46 4.60 28.42
CA ALA A 338 -13.31 4.10 27.36
C ALA A 338 -13.34 2.55 27.35
N SER A 339 -14.50 1.96 27.03
CA SER A 339 -14.69 0.51 27.06
C SER A 339 -15.65 -0.01 25.98
N HIS A 340 -15.76 0.68 24.85
CA HIS A 340 -16.62 0.24 23.76
C HIS A 340 -16.13 -1.07 23.14
N ARG A 341 -17.03 -2.01 22.89
CA ARG A 341 -16.75 -3.33 22.33
C ARG A 341 -17.88 -3.88 21.44
N GLU A 342 -18.92 -3.12 21.17
CA GLU A 342 -20.12 -3.63 20.50
C GLU A 342 -19.82 -4.17 19.09
N TYR A 343 -18.98 -3.48 18.33
CA TYR A 343 -18.56 -3.93 17.00
C TYR A 343 -17.71 -5.18 17.06
N PHE A 344 -16.75 -5.22 17.99
CA PHE A 344 -15.90 -6.39 18.25
C PHE A 344 -16.73 -7.63 18.64
N GLU A 345 -17.68 -7.46 19.56
CA GLU A 345 -18.54 -8.55 20.02
C GLU A 345 -19.45 -9.05 18.91
N SER A 346 -20.07 -8.14 18.14
CA SER A 346 -20.92 -8.49 17.00
C SER A 346 -20.17 -9.29 15.92
N LEU A 347 -18.93 -8.89 15.60
CA LEU A 347 -18.08 -9.64 14.67
C LEU A 347 -17.71 -11.02 15.19
N ASN A 348 -17.33 -11.14 16.45
CA ASN A 348 -16.99 -12.44 17.04
C ASN A 348 -18.20 -13.37 17.12
N GLU A 349 -19.39 -12.84 17.39
CA GLU A 349 -20.62 -13.64 17.31
C GLU A 349 -20.91 -14.15 15.91
N GLU A 350 -20.72 -13.32 14.89
CA GLU A 350 -20.87 -13.73 13.50
C GLU A 350 -19.83 -14.79 13.11
N ILE A 351 -18.56 -14.59 13.47
CA ILE A 351 -17.49 -15.56 13.24
C ILE A 351 -17.84 -16.90 13.87
N LYS A 352 -18.25 -16.94 15.13
CA LYS A 352 -18.69 -18.17 15.80
C LYS A 352 -19.84 -18.87 15.09
N LYS A 353 -20.82 -18.11 14.59
CA LYS A 353 -21.94 -18.67 13.82
C LYS A 353 -21.48 -19.27 12.47
N LEU A 354 -20.46 -18.70 11.85
CA LEU A 354 -19.86 -19.23 10.63
C LEU A 354 -18.99 -20.46 10.92
N GLU A 355 -18.17 -20.43 11.97
CA GLU A 355 -17.38 -21.56 12.42
C GLU A 355 -18.23 -22.80 12.70
N ALA A 356 -19.39 -22.63 13.34
CA ALA A 356 -20.33 -23.72 13.60
C ALA A 356 -20.90 -24.38 12.35
N LYS A 357 -20.77 -23.76 11.17
CA LYS A 357 -21.20 -24.31 9.87
C LYS A 357 -20.06 -25.01 9.13
N ILE A 358 -18.82 -24.93 9.62
CA ILE A 358 -17.69 -25.59 8.96
C ILE A 358 -17.84 -27.10 9.16
N PRO A 359 -17.84 -27.91 8.08
CA PRO A 359 -17.90 -29.36 8.18
C PRO A 359 -16.59 -29.93 8.76
N ASP A 360 -16.56 -31.24 9.06
CA ASP A 360 -15.29 -31.89 9.36
C ASP A 360 -14.32 -31.70 8.19
N LEU A 361 -13.19 -31.05 8.49
CA LEU A 361 -12.22 -30.71 7.46
C LEU A 361 -11.47 -31.97 6.98
N PRO A 362 -11.24 -32.11 5.67
CA PRO A 362 -10.36 -33.17 5.17
C PRO A 362 -8.92 -32.96 5.67
N PHE A 363 -8.06 -33.94 5.48
CA PHE A 363 -6.62 -33.78 5.70
C PHE A 363 -6.09 -32.69 4.77
N SER A 364 -5.84 -31.52 5.33
CA SER A 364 -5.56 -30.27 4.59
C SER A 364 -4.70 -29.32 5.42
N ASN A 365 -4.15 -28.28 4.77
CA ASN A 365 -3.35 -27.25 5.44
C ASN A 365 -4.11 -26.60 6.61
N ILE A 366 -5.40 -26.29 6.42
CA ILE A 366 -6.23 -25.69 7.49
C ILE A 366 -6.44 -26.67 8.63
N TRP A 367 -6.74 -27.94 8.33
CA TRP A 367 -6.89 -28.97 9.36
C TRP A 367 -5.58 -29.19 10.14
N MET A 368 -4.44 -29.24 9.46
CA MET A 368 -3.13 -29.38 10.11
C MET A 368 -2.82 -28.19 11.03
N ALA A 369 -3.09 -26.95 10.58
CA ALA A 369 -2.95 -25.75 11.40
C ALA A 369 -3.84 -25.81 12.65
N GLN A 370 -5.10 -26.25 12.51
CA GLN A 370 -6.04 -26.45 13.61
C GLN A 370 -5.51 -27.42 14.67
N GLN A 371 -4.88 -28.52 14.24
CA GLN A 371 -4.34 -29.55 15.15
C GLN A 371 -3.04 -29.11 15.86
N MET A 372 -2.30 -28.18 15.26
CA MET A 372 -0.99 -27.75 15.77
C MET A 372 -1.04 -26.51 16.65
N VAL A 373 -1.94 -25.55 16.37
CA VAL A 373 -1.90 -24.22 16.98
C VAL A 373 -1.88 -24.25 18.50
N GLY A 374 -2.68 -25.12 19.13
CA GLY A 374 -2.75 -25.28 20.59
C GLY A 374 -1.61 -26.12 21.20
N LYS A 375 -0.71 -26.67 20.38
CA LYS A 375 0.40 -27.53 20.83
C LYS A 375 1.77 -26.90 20.63
N LEU A 376 1.82 -25.68 20.10
CA LEU A 376 3.08 -24.98 19.85
C LEU A 376 3.89 -24.81 21.13
N PRO A 377 5.19 -25.13 21.12
CA PRO A 377 6.05 -24.95 22.29
C PRO A 377 6.13 -23.46 22.71
N ASN A 378 6.13 -23.22 24.02
CA ASN A 378 6.47 -21.90 24.52
C ASN A 378 7.87 -21.50 24.00
N HIS A 379 8.10 -20.20 23.78
CA HIS A 379 9.36 -19.69 23.23
C HIS A 379 9.69 -20.20 21.83
N SER A 380 8.68 -20.48 21.01
CA SER A 380 8.86 -20.76 19.59
C SER A 380 8.53 -19.56 18.70
N GLU A 381 9.04 -19.58 17.48
CA GLU A 381 8.72 -18.63 16.43
C GLU A 381 8.34 -19.39 15.16
N LEU A 382 7.25 -18.95 14.51
CA LEU A 382 6.77 -19.54 13.28
C LEU A 382 7.30 -18.75 12.08
N HIS A 383 7.75 -19.49 11.06
CA HIS A 383 8.08 -18.93 9.76
C HIS A 383 7.22 -19.58 8.69
N PHE A 384 6.45 -18.79 7.99
CA PHE A 384 5.53 -19.27 6.96
C PHE A 384 6.07 -19.01 5.55
N GLY A 385 5.87 -19.98 4.65
CA GLY A 385 5.77 -19.68 3.23
C GLY A 385 4.55 -18.79 2.98
N ILE A 386 4.60 -18.00 1.91
CA ILE A 386 3.47 -17.16 1.50
C ILE A 386 2.27 -18.00 1.04
N TYR A 387 1.14 -17.37 0.81
CA TYR A 387 -0.12 -17.98 0.36
C TYR A 387 -0.67 -19.01 1.36
N HIS A 388 -0.96 -20.24 0.91
CA HIS A 388 -1.63 -21.25 1.71
C HIS A 388 -0.93 -21.59 3.02
N SER A 389 0.40 -21.54 3.08
CA SER A 389 1.15 -21.81 4.31
C SER A 389 0.81 -20.81 5.41
N LEU A 390 0.76 -19.52 5.10
CA LEU A 390 0.35 -18.46 6.04
C LEU A 390 -1.17 -18.41 6.21
N ARG A 391 -1.91 -18.35 5.10
CA ARG A 391 -3.37 -18.10 5.11
C ARG A 391 -4.16 -19.19 5.82
N SER A 392 -3.71 -20.44 5.77
CA SER A 392 -4.34 -21.53 6.52
C SER A 392 -4.22 -21.38 8.04
N TRP A 393 -3.16 -20.76 8.50
CA TRP A 393 -2.96 -20.50 9.93
C TRP A 393 -3.72 -19.27 10.42
N ASN A 394 -3.97 -18.31 9.56
CA ASN A 394 -4.72 -17.10 9.92
C ASN A 394 -6.18 -17.36 10.34
N PHE A 395 -6.70 -18.57 10.15
CA PHE A 395 -8.00 -18.98 10.72
C PHE A 395 -7.95 -19.20 12.23
N PHE A 396 -6.78 -19.35 12.83
CA PHE A 396 -6.63 -19.72 14.24
C PHE A 396 -5.78 -18.69 14.97
N LYS A 397 -6.18 -18.35 16.20
CA LYS A 397 -5.42 -17.43 17.04
C LYS A 397 -4.15 -18.12 17.55
N LEU A 398 -3.00 -17.48 17.38
CA LEU A 398 -1.74 -17.96 17.96
C LEU A 398 -1.73 -17.79 19.48
N PRO A 399 -1.11 -18.71 20.23
CA PRO A 399 -0.88 -18.54 21.66
C PRO A 399 -0.08 -17.28 21.98
N VAL A 400 -0.31 -16.71 23.15
CA VAL A 400 0.44 -15.55 23.63
C VAL A 400 1.93 -15.87 23.70
N GLY A 401 2.78 -14.96 23.23
CA GLY A 401 4.24 -15.13 23.18
C GLY A 401 4.78 -15.82 21.94
N ILE A 402 3.93 -16.40 21.08
CA ILE A 402 4.35 -16.95 19.79
C ILE A 402 4.35 -15.85 18.73
N GLN A 403 5.51 -15.61 18.15
CA GLN A 403 5.66 -14.70 17.01
C GLN A 403 5.58 -15.47 15.68
N ALA A 404 5.20 -14.78 14.62
CA ALA A 404 5.14 -15.34 13.30
C ALA A 404 5.73 -14.39 12.25
N LYS A 405 6.47 -14.93 11.31
CA LYS A 405 7.13 -14.19 10.22
C LYS A 405 6.81 -14.83 8.88
N CYS A 406 6.84 -14.02 7.83
CA CYS A 406 6.68 -14.46 6.45
C CYS A 406 7.31 -13.42 5.52
N ASN A 407 7.87 -13.85 4.39
CA ASN A 407 8.51 -12.96 3.41
C ASN A 407 7.47 -12.22 2.55
N VAL A 408 6.59 -11.45 3.20
CA VAL A 408 5.48 -10.76 2.52
C VAL A 408 5.93 -9.50 1.76
N GLY A 409 7.10 -8.94 2.01
CA GLY A 409 7.57 -7.72 1.35
C GLY A 409 7.75 -7.88 -0.16
N GLY A 410 8.50 -8.90 -0.58
CA GLY A 410 8.66 -9.24 -2.00
C GLY A 410 7.65 -10.27 -2.52
N PHE A 411 6.91 -10.91 -1.63
CA PHE A 411 5.92 -11.95 -1.92
C PHE A 411 6.48 -13.15 -2.72
N GLY A 412 7.80 -13.42 -2.63
CA GLY A 412 8.48 -14.53 -3.28
C GLY A 412 8.41 -15.82 -2.47
N ILE A 413 8.39 -16.98 -3.16
CA ILE A 413 8.42 -18.29 -2.53
C ILE A 413 9.84 -18.81 -2.31
N ASP A 414 10.85 -18.09 -2.73
CA ASP A 414 12.22 -18.54 -3.02
C ASP A 414 13.24 -18.32 -1.90
N GLY A 415 12.84 -17.86 -0.70
CA GLY A 415 13.80 -17.56 0.38
C GLY A 415 13.25 -17.80 1.79
N GLY A 416 12.11 -18.51 1.92
CA GLY A 416 11.45 -18.70 3.22
C GLY A 416 12.25 -19.57 4.19
N VAL A 417 12.88 -20.63 3.70
CA VAL A 417 13.72 -21.54 4.51
C VAL A 417 15.00 -20.84 4.93
N SER A 418 15.62 -20.08 4.04
CA SER A 418 16.80 -19.27 4.36
C SER A 418 16.51 -18.24 5.44
N THR A 419 15.34 -17.58 5.39
CA THR A 419 14.92 -16.62 6.42
C THR A 419 14.71 -17.30 7.77
N LEU A 420 14.06 -18.46 7.81
CA LEU A 420 13.91 -19.29 9.01
C LEU A 420 15.27 -19.63 9.63
N ILE A 421 16.19 -20.17 8.83
CA ILE A 421 17.52 -20.56 9.30
C ILE A 421 18.29 -19.32 9.78
N GLY A 422 18.29 -18.23 9.02
CA GLY A 422 18.95 -16.99 9.44
C GLY A 422 18.46 -16.50 10.81
N ALA A 423 17.15 -16.53 11.06
CA ALA A 423 16.60 -16.18 12.38
C ALA A 423 17.07 -17.15 13.48
N SER A 424 17.13 -18.44 13.22
CA SER A 424 17.54 -19.48 14.18
C SER A 424 19.00 -19.36 14.64
N LEU A 425 19.86 -18.77 13.80
CA LEU A 425 21.28 -18.59 14.13
C LEU A 425 21.52 -17.51 15.20
N VAL A 426 20.58 -16.59 15.35
CA VAL A 426 20.69 -15.45 16.29
C VAL A 426 20.32 -15.84 17.71
N ASN A 427 19.36 -16.75 17.88
CA ASN A 427 18.89 -17.18 19.20
C ASN A 427 18.77 -18.72 19.24
N PRO A 428 19.83 -19.43 19.62
CA PRO A 428 19.86 -20.90 19.64
C PRO A 428 18.94 -21.52 20.71
N ASP A 429 18.53 -20.78 21.72
CA ASP A 429 17.66 -21.27 22.80
C ASP A 429 16.16 -21.21 22.44
N LYS A 430 15.83 -20.58 21.32
CA LYS A 430 14.46 -20.46 20.82
C LYS A 430 14.21 -21.51 19.71
N THR A 431 13.03 -22.13 19.74
CA THR A 431 12.63 -23.06 18.68
C THR A 431 12.04 -22.30 17.49
N TYR A 432 12.54 -22.57 16.30
CA TYR A 432 12.07 -21.99 15.04
C TYR A 432 11.38 -23.04 14.19
N ILE A 433 10.12 -22.82 13.87
CA ILE A 433 9.28 -23.77 13.15
C ILE A 433 8.88 -23.17 11.81
N GLY A 434 9.36 -23.76 10.73
CA GLY A 434 9.01 -23.37 9.36
C GLY A 434 7.86 -24.22 8.82
N ILE A 435 6.89 -23.59 8.14
CA ILE A 435 5.77 -24.23 7.46
C ILE A 435 5.78 -23.78 6.00
N PHE A 436 6.17 -24.67 5.10
CA PHE A 436 6.39 -24.35 3.69
C PHE A 436 5.68 -25.33 2.77
N GLY A 437 5.19 -24.85 1.64
CA GLY A 437 4.81 -25.69 0.51
C GLY A 437 6.05 -26.30 -0.17
N ASP A 438 5.84 -27.35 -0.93
CA ASP A 438 6.92 -28.07 -1.62
C ASP A 438 7.69 -27.19 -2.59
N LEU A 439 7.04 -26.44 -3.44
CA LEU A 439 7.73 -25.54 -4.37
C LEU A 439 8.62 -24.54 -3.64
N ALA A 440 8.13 -23.92 -2.57
CA ALA A 440 8.90 -22.97 -1.76
C ALA A 440 10.13 -23.65 -1.12
N PHE A 441 9.97 -24.87 -0.60
CA PHE A 441 11.07 -25.64 -0.03
C PHE A 441 12.12 -25.99 -1.09
N PHE A 442 11.71 -26.51 -2.25
CA PHE A 442 12.64 -26.93 -3.29
C PHE A 442 13.40 -25.77 -3.95
N TYR A 443 12.83 -24.57 -3.97
CA TYR A 443 13.57 -23.36 -4.37
C TYR A 443 14.74 -23.05 -3.44
N ASP A 444 14.62 -23.37 -2.15
CA ASP A 444 15.52 -22.93 -1.10
C ASP A 444 16.15 -24.10 -0.30
N MET A 445 16.01 -25.32 -0.81
CA MET A 445 16.43 -26.54 -0.10
C MET A 445 17.94 -26.61 0.20
N ASN A 446 18.77 -25.94 -0.59
CA ASN A 446 20.22 -25.95 -0.39
C ASN A 446 20.65 -25.40 0.98
N VAL A 447 19.88 -24.47 1.56
CA VAL A 447 20.26 -23.82 2.82
C VAL A 447 20.20 -24.78 4.01
N VAL A 448 19.37 -25.83 3.98
CA VAL A 448 19.30 -26.81 5.08
C VAL A 448 20.58 -27.63 5.26
N GLY A 449 21.44 -27.68 4.23
CA GLY A 449 22.78 -28.26 4.30
C GLY A 449 23.85 -27.33 4.88
N ASN A 450 23.50 -26.13 5.33
CA ASN A 450 24.45 -25.20 5.89
C ASN A 450 24.98 -25.73 7.23
N ARG A 451 26.30 -25.74 7.40
CA ARG A 451 27.01 -26.27 8.60
C ARG A 451 26.64 -25.57 9.93
N HIS A 452 25.99 -24.42 9.87
CA HIS A 452 25.62 -23.63 11.05
C HIS A 452 24.19 -23.90 11.53
N VAL A 453 23.39 -24.70 10.81
CA VAL A 453 22.04 -25.02 11.23
C VAL A 453 22.08 -25.82 12.53
N GLY A 454 21.36 -25.33 13.54
CA GLY A 454 21.30 -25.94 14.87
C GLY A 454 20.08 -26.86 15.04
N ASN A 455 20.01 -27.52 16.22
CA ASN A 455 18.91 -28.41 16.59
C ASN A 455 17.62 -27.67 16.94
N ASN A 456 17.63 -26.35 16.90
CA ASN A 456 16.49 -25.48 17.21
C ASN A 456 15.59 -25.20 15.99
N VAL A 457 15.87 -25.82 14.84
CA VAL A 457 15.10 -25.66 13.59
C VAL A 457 14.20 -26.87 13.34
N ARG A 458 12.94 -26.63 12.99
CA ARG A 458 11.97 -27.63 12.54
C ARG A 458 11.31 -27.17 11.27
N ILE A 459 11.19 -28.05 10.29
CA ILE A 459 10.58 -27.73 8.99
C ILE A 459 9.43 -28.68 8.72
N MET A 460 8.21 -28.14 8.65
CA MET A 460 7.04 -28.85 8.17
C MET A 460 6.85 -28.56 6.68
N LEU A 461 7.09 -29.56 5.87
CA LEU A 461 6.93 -29.49 4.43
C LEU A 461 5.57 -30.02 4.01
N ILE A 462 4.75 -29.21 3.37
CA ILE A 462 3.50 -29.61 2.74
C ILE A 462 3.80 -30.06 1.30
N ASN A 463 4.04 -31.37 1.15
CA ASN A 463 4.46 -31.95 -0.13
C ASN A 463 3.25 -32.46 -0.92
N ASN A 464 2.49 -31.57 -1.53
CA ASN A 464 1.29 -31.88 -2.31
C ASN A 464 1.54 -31.89 -3.84
N GLY A 465 2.79 -31.69 -4.26
CA GLY A 465 3.26 -31.87 -5.64
C GLY A 465 2.95 -30.76 -6.60
N LYS A 466 2.40 -29.64 -6.16
CA LYS A 466 2.06 -28.49 -7.02
C LYS A 466 1.77 -27.20 -6.23
N GLY A 467 1.70 -26.08 -6.94
CA GLY A 467 1.26 -24.80 -6.40
C GLY A 467 -0.26 -24.77 -6.18
N ASN A 468 -0.73 -25.18 -5.00
CA ASN A 468 -2.16 -25.27 -4.70
C ASN A 468 -2.89 -23.92 -4.65
N GLU A 469 -2.20 -22.81 -4.53
CA GLU A 469 -2.79 -21.47 -4.61
C GLU A 469 -3.60 -21.28 -5.90
N PHE A 470 -3.12 -21.82 -7.02
CA PHE A 470 -3.79 -21.72 -8.33
C PHE A 470 -5.12 -22.51 -8.40
N ARG A 471 -5.37 -23.39 -7.43
CA ARG A 471 -6.62 -24.16 -7.28
C ARG A 471 -7.61 -23.52 -6.31
N ASN A 472 -7.22 -22.44 -5.64
CA ASN A 472 -8.12 -21.70 -4.77
C ASN A 472 -9.22 -21.03 -5.61
N TYR A 473 -10.48 -21.22 -5.24
CA TYR A 473 -11.64 -20.67 -5.97
C TYR A 473 -11.62 -19.14 -6.09
N ASN A 474 -10.90 -18.45 -5.22
CA ASN A 474 -10.70 -17.01 -5.31
C ASN A 474 -9.56 -16.59 -6.24
N HIS A 475 -8.74 -17.55 -6.69
CA HIS A 475 -7.59 -17.26 -7.53
C HIS A 475 -8.01 -17.01 -8.99
N PRO A 476 -7.41 -16.04 -9.71
CA PRO A 476 -7.72 -15.80 -11.12
C PRO A 476 -7.56 -17.02 -12.03
N CYS A 477 -6.65 -17.95 -11.70
CA CYS A 477 -6.42 -19.16 -12.49
C CYS A 477 -7.36 -20.33 -12.16
N TYR A 478 -8.28 -20.19 -11.20
CA TYR A 478 -9.19 -21.28 -10.79
C TYR A 478 -9.97 -21.89 -11.96
N PHE A 479 -10.37 -21.05 -12.93
CA PHE A 479 -11.12 -21.48 -14.11
C PHE A 479 -10.40 -22.51 -14.99
N LEU A 480 -9.05 -22.59 -14.91
CA LEU A 480 -8.25 -23.56 -15.68
C LEU A 480 -8.41 -24.98 -15.15
N GLY A 481 -8.90 -25.16 -13.93
CA GLY A 481 -9.02 -26.48 -13.34
C GLY A 481 -7.70 -27.26 -13.39
N GLU A 482 -7.74 -28.53 -13.85
CA GLU A 482 -6.57 -29.40 -13.94
C GLU A 482 -5.56 -28.98 -15.02
N GLU A 483 -5.96 -28.20 -16.01
CA GLU A 483 -5.06 -27.69 -17.03
C GLU A 483 -3.97 -26.75 -16.46
N ALA A 484 -4.24 -26.13 -15.29
CA ALA A 484 -3.25 -25.32 -14.58
C ALA A 484 -2.03 -26.15 -14.12
N ASP A 485 -2.19 -27.43 -13.87
CA ASP A 485 -1.15 -28.29 -13.26
C ASP A 485 0.11 -28.37 -14.10
N ARG A 486 -0.02 -28.39 -15.41
CA ARG A 486 1.09 -28.62 -16.34
C ARG A 486 2.16 -27.53 -16.30
N TYR A 487 1.76 -26.25 -16.25
CA TYR A 487 2.69 -25.10 -16.31
C TYR A 487 2.44 -24.10 -15.20
N VAL A 488 1.19 -23.71 -14.97
CA VAL A 488 0.85 -22.65 -14.01
C VAL A 488 1.09 -23.10 -12.58
N ALA A 489 0.63 -24.29 -12.21
CA ALA A 489 0.80 -24.85 -10.88
C ALA A 489 2.07 -25.71 -10.73
N ALA A 490 2.89 -25.83 -11.77
CA ALA A 490 4.17 -26.54 -11.78
C ALA A 490 4.13 -27.95 -11.16
N ALA A 491 3.09 -28.74 -11.47
CA ALA A 491 2.99 -30.12 -11.01
C ALA A 491 3.99 -31.04 -11.74
N GLY A 492 4.30 -32.18 -11.13
CA GLY A 492 5.16 -33.22 -11.75
C GLY A 492 6.67 -33.00 -11.61
N HIS A 493 7.08 -32.02 -10.79
CA HIS A 493 8.48 -31.77 -10.47
C HIS A 493 8.86 -32.34 -9.09
N TYR A 494 10.15 -32.42 -8.78
CA TYR A 494 10.73 -32.75 -7.48
C TYR A 494 10.04 -33.93 -6.76
N GLY A 495 9.27 -33.68 -5.70
CA GLY A 495 8.60 -34.70 -4.89
C GLY A 495 7.62 -35.59 -5.67
N ASN A 496 7.03 -35.09 -6.75
CA ASN A 496 6.23 -35.91 -7.66
C ASN A 496 7.07 -36.93 -8.48
N LYS A 497 8.35 -36.62 -8.71
CA LYS A 497 9.26 -37.56 -9.38
C LYS A 497 9.79 -38.60 -8.43
N SER A 498 9.98 -38.27 -7.17
CA SER A 498 10.52 -39.21 -6.18
C SER A 498 9.91 -38.96 -4.81
N HIS A 499 9.09 -39.90 -4.32
CA HIS A 499 8.55 -39.85 -2.96
C HIS A 499 9.63 -40.01 -1.87
N LYS A 500 10.84 -40.44 -2.22
CA LYS A 500 11.97 -40.58 -1.31
C LYS A 500 12.85 -39.35 -1.23
N LEU A 501 12.76 -38.45 -2.19
CA LEU A 501 13.69 -37.32 -2.34
C LEU A 501 13.86 -36.54 -1.03
N VAL A 502 12.77 -36.10 -0.40
CA VAL A 502 12.84 -35.30 0.84
C VAL A 502 13.39 -36.13 2.00
N LYS A 503 12.97 -37.39 2.11
CA LYS A 503 13.44 -38.33 3.15
C LYS A 503 14.94 -38.53 3.05
N ASP A 504 15.42 -38.95 1.89
CA ASP A 504 16.83 -39.29 1.68
C ASP A 504 17.69 -38.04 1.87
N TYR A 505 17.29 -36.89 1.31
CA TYR A 505 17.98 -35.64 1.48
C TYR A 505 18.07 -35.17 2.95
N ALA A 506 16.96 -35.22 3.69
CA ALA A 506 16.95 -34.86 5.10
C ALA A 506 17.81 -35.81 5.96
N THR A 507 17.69 -37.12 5.75
CA THR A 507 18.44 -38.12 6.53
C THR A 507 19.92 -38.09 6.25
N ASP A 508 20.33 -37.89 5.00
CA ASP A 508 21.75 -37.76 4.61
C ASP A 508 22.42 -36.51 5.18
N LEU A 509 21.62 -35.45 5.43
CA LEU A 509 22.08 -34.24 6.12
C LEU A 509 22.00 -34.34 7.66
N GLY A 510 21.54 -35.47 8.20
CA GLY A 510 21.47 -35.70 9.65
C GLY A 510 20.21 -35.20 10.34
N TYR A 511 19.17 -34.83 9.60
CA TYR A 511 17.86 -34.46 10.17
C TYR A 511 17.08 -35.70 10.58
N GLU A 512 16.31 -35.58 11.66
CA GLU A 512 15.25 -36.52 11.96
C GLU A 512 14.10 -36.32 10.98
N TYR A 513 13.68 -37.37 10.30
CA TYR A 513 12.60 -37.31 9.31
C TYR A 513 11.32 -37.98 9.84
N LEU A 514 10.21 -37.25 9.74
CA LEU A 514 8.85 -37.73 10.02
C LEU A 514 7.99 -37.56 8.76
N SER A 515 7.00 -38.42 8.57
CA SER A 515 6.03 -38.31 7.47
C SER A 515 4.63 -38.64 7.93
N ALA A 516 3.63 -38.02 7.30
CA ALA A 516 2.22 -38.31 7.51
C ALA A 516 1.46 -38.08 6.19
N SER A 517 0.61 -39.04 5.82
CA SER A 517 -0.21 -39.02 4.60
C SER A 517 -1.72 -38.98 4.89
N ASN A 518 -2.09 -39.06 6.15
CA ASN A 518 -3.47 -39.01 6.63
C ASN A 518 -3.55 -38.38 8.03
N LYS A 519 -4.78 -38.18 8.54
CA LYS A 519 -5.05 -37.54 9.84
C LYS A 519 -4.42 -38.29 11.01
N GLU A 520 -4.51 -39.62 11.02
CA GLU A 520 -4.03 -40.48 12.09
C GLU A 520 -2.51 -40.44 12.20
N GLU A 521 -1.81 -40.60 11.10
CA GLU A 521 -0.35 -40.50 11.03
C GLU A 521 0.12 -39.11 11.46
N PHE A 522 -0.59 -38.06 11.04
CA PHE A 522 -0.24 -36.69 11.40
C PHE A 522 -0.34 -36.45 12.90
N LEU A 523 -1.41 -36.93 13.55
CA LEU A 523 -1.60 -36.76 14.99
C LEU A 523 -0.50 -37.44 15.82
N VAL A 524 0.05 -38.53 15.32
CA VAL A 524 1.21 -39.18 15.94
C VAL A 524 2.50 -38.40 15.70
N ALA A 525 2.75 -38.03 14.44
CA ALA A 525 3.98 -37.34 14.03
C ALA A 525 4.11 -35.95 14.63
N VAL A 526 3.03 -35.16 14.74
CA VAL A 526 3.06 -33.79 15.19
C VAL A 526 3.56 -33.64 16.62
N ASN A 527 3.19 -34.57 17.52
CA ASN A 527 3.64 -34.52 18.91
C ASN A 527 5.16 -34.65 19.00
N LYS A 528 5.74 -35.62 18.25
CA LYS A 528 7.19 -35.77 18.16
C LYS A 528 7.87 -34.59 17.49
N PHE A 529 7.31 -34.09 16.39
CA PHE A 529 7.82 -32.92 15.66
C PHE A 529 7.95 -31.67 16.54
N LEU A 530 7.00 -31.46 17.46
CA LEU A 530 6.99 -30.28 18.34
C LEU A 530 7.84 -30.48 19.61
N SER A 531 8.13 -31.71 20.03
CA SER A 531 8.85 -32.02 21.27
C SER A 531 10.33 -32.40 21.10
N SER A 532 10.76 -32.75 19.87
CA SER A 532 12.13 -33.23 19.58
C SER A 532 13.21 -32.14 19.71
#